data_8e86bb24befd3e968bef52501b425244
#
_entry.id   8e86bb24befd3e968bef52501b425244
#
_cell.length_a   1.000
_cell.length_b   1.000
_cell.length_c   1.000
_cell.angle_alpha   90.00
_cell.angle_beta   90.00
_cell.angle_gamma   90.00
#
_symmetry.space_group_name_H-M   'P 1'
#
loop_
_entity.id
_entity.type
_entity.pdbx_description
1 polymer ?
#
loop_
_entity_poly.entity_id
_entity_poly.type
_entity_poly.pdbx_seq_one_letter_code
_entity_poly.pdbx_strand_id
1 'polypeptide(L)'
;MVQQQTLLTCADNTGAKVLMVIRVLGGSWRRSGNIGDVVVCSVKKAQPGGQVKKGDVVKAVVVRTKQGVSRDDGSFLKFDENAAVIIKEDKTPRGTRIFGPVARELRAYDYMKIISLAPEVL
;
A
#
# COMPACT_ATOMS: atom_id res chain seq x y z
N MET A 1 11.39 -3.15 -2.73
CA MET A 1 10.30 -3.74 -3.52
C MET A 1 9.61 -4.83 -2.73
N VAL A 2 8.33 -5.02 -2.98
CA VAL A 2 7.56 -6.05 -2.29
C VAL A 2 7.35 -7.24 -3.23
N GLN A 3 7.30 -8.43 -2.65
CA GLN A 3 7.10 -9.67 -3.39
C GLN A 3 6.24 -10.60 -2.55
N GLN A 4 5.98 -11.81 -3.03
CA GLN A 4 5.25 -12.80 -2.25
C GLN A 4 5.88 -12.97 -0.87
N GLN A 5 5.03 -13.09 0.15
CA GLN A 5 5.40 -13.27 1.55
C GLN A 5 6.04 -12.05 2.21
N THR A 6 6.15 -10.91 1.52
CA THR A 6 6.59 -9.67 2.16
C THR A 6 5.51 -9.20 3.14
N LEU A 7 5.92 -8.80 4.33
CA LEU A 7 5.02 -8.21 5.32
C LEU A 7 4.98 -6.69 5.12
N LEU A 8 3.77 -6.15 5.08
CA LEU A 8 3.51 -4.72 4.91
C LEU A 8 2.81 -4.18 6.13
N THR A 9 3.15 -2.96 6.54
CA THR A 9 2.38 -2.21 7.51
C THR A 9 1.14 -1.65 6.80
N CYS A 10 -0.03 -1.79 7.40
CA CYS A 10 -1.23 -1.17 6.85
C CYS A 10 -1.28 0.29 7.30
N ALA A 11 -1.35 1.21 6.34
CA ALA A 11 -1.26 2.64 6.59
C ALA A 11 -2.63 3.33 6.68
N ASP A 12 -3.70 2.58 6.90
CA ASP A 12 -5.05 3.15 6.99
C ASP A 12 -5.75 2.73 8.28
N ASN A 13 -6.98 3.23 8.45
CA ASN A 13 -7.78 3.00 9.66
C ASN A 13 -8.85 1.92 9.49
N THR A 14 -8.66 0.98 8.57
CA THR A 14 -9.60 -0.14 8.36
C THR A 14 -9.56 -1.16 9.49
N GLY A 15 -8.57 -1.09 10.36
CA GLY A 15 -8.37 -2.05 11.44
C GLY A 15 -7.25 -3.04 11.17
N ALA A 16 -6.83 -3.23 9.94
CA ALA A 16 -5.68 -4.09 9.63
C ALA A 16 -4.40 -3.42 10.11
N LYS A 17 -3.47 -4.21 10.65
CA LYS A 17 -2.17 -3.72 11.11
C LYS A 17 -1.03 -4.26 10.26
N VAL A 18 -1.05 -5.54 9.94
CA VAL A 18 -0.01 -6.21 9.16
C VAL A 18 -0.67 -6.99 8.05
N LEU A 19 -0.16 -6.78 6.84
CA LEU A 19 -0.59 -7.49 5.63
C LEU A 19 0.58 -8.32 5.12
N MET A 20 0.28 -9.50 4.57
CA MET A 20 1.28 -10.31 3.89
C MET A 20 0.91 -10.42 2.42
N VAL A 21 1.86 -10.11 1.54
CA VAL A 21 1.65 -10.17 0.10
C VAL A 21 1.49 -11.62 -0.34
N ILE A 22 0.36 -11.92 -0.99
CA ILE A 22 0.12 -13.21 -1.63
C ILE A 22 0.56 -13.14 -3.08
N ARG A 23 0.22 -12.06 -3.77
CA ARG A 23 0.48 -11.92 -5.20
C ARG A 23 0.60 -10.44 -5.58
N VAL A 24 1.50 -10.17 -6.51
CA VAL A 24 1.62 -8.83 -7.13
C VAL A 24 0.85 -8.86 -8.45
N LEU A 25 -0.13 -7.96 -8.59
CA LEU A 25 -0.94 -7.87 -9.80
C LEU A 25 -0.18 -7.10 -10.90
N GLY A 26 -0.53 -7.36 -12.15
CA GLY A 26 0.08 -6.67 -13.29
C GLY A 26 0.67 -7.58 -14.35
N GLY A 27 0.30 -8.87 -14.34
CA GLY A 27 0.73 -9.84 -15.35
C GLY A 27 1.28 -11.12 -14.74
N SER A 28 1.29 -12.19 -15.52
CA SER A 28 1.65 -13.53 -15.04
C SER A 28 3.13 -13.66 -14.65
N TRP A 29 3.98 -12.75 -15.11
CA TRP A 29 5.41 -12.77 -14.82
C TRP A 29 5.82 -11.77 -13.74
N ARG A 30 4.88 -11.06 -13.16
CA ARG A 30 5.16 -10.05 -12.16
C ARG A 30 5.60 -10.69 -10.84
N ARG A 31 6.84 -10.49 -10.44
CA ARG A 31 7.41 -11.09 -9.22
C ARG A 31 7.51 -10.11 -8.07
N SER A 32 7.62 -8.83 -8.36
CA SER A 32 7.78 -7.80 -7.34
C SER A 32 7.02 -6.55 -7.71
N GLY A 33 6.68 -5.75 -6.71
CA GLY A 33 5.99 -4.49 -6.89
C GLY A 33 6.69 -3.36 -6.17
N ASN A 34 6.39 -2.14 -6.58
CA ASN A 34 6.89 -0.92 -5.97
C ASN A 34 5.72 0.01 -5.70
N ILE A 35 5.99 1.27 -5.33
CA ILE A 35 4.97 2.28 -5.04
C ILE A 35 4.02 2.41 -6.23
N GLY A 36 2.72 2.38 -5.94
CA GLY A 36 1.67 2.46 -6.95
C GLY A 36 1.20 1.12 -7.49
N ASP A 37 1.89 0.03 -7.19
CA ASP A 37 1.47 -1.29 -7.62
C ASP A 37 0.41 -1.86 -6.68
N VAL A 38 -0.52 -2.64 -7.26
CA VAL A 38 -1.59 -3.28 -6.50
C VAL A 38 -1.15 -4.70 -6.16
N VAL A 39 -1.34 -5.07 -4.91
CA VAL A 39 -1.01 -6.41 -4.41
C VAL A 39 -2.23 -7.03 -3.76
N VAL A 40 -2.33 -8.35 -3.83
CA VAL A 40 -3.31 -9.12 -3.07
C VAL A 40 -2.64 -9.55 -1.78
N CYS A 41 -3.27 -9.25 -0.66
CA CYS A 41 -2.69 -9.49 0.66
C CYS A 41 -3.64 -10.29 1.54
N SER A 42 -3.05 -11.03 2.48
CA SER A 42 -3.76 -11.65 3.58
C SER A 42 -3.54 -10.81 4.84
N VAL A 43 -4.59 -10.53 5.59
CA VAL A 43 -4.50 -9.77 6.83
C VAL A 43 -3.93 -10.68 7.92
N LYS A 44 -2.75 -10.37 8.44
CA LYS A 44 -2.07 -11.16 9.47
C LYS A 44 -2.36 -10.67 10.88
N LYS A 45 -2.55 -9.36 11.05
CA LYS A 45 -2.94 -8.77 12.33
C LYS A 45 -3.99 -7.70 12.07
N ALA A 46 -5.02 -7.68 12.90
CA ALA A 46 -6.10 -6.70 12.80
C ALA A 46 -6.63 -6.39 14.18
N GLN A 47 -7.18 -5.17 14.32
CA GLN A 47 -7.88 -4.78 15.55
C GLN A 47 -9.27 -5.42 15.59
N PRO A 48 -9.74 -5.86 16.77
CA PRO A 48 -11.11 -6.33 16.90
C PRO A 48 -12.11 -5.21 16.54
N GLY A 49 -13.17 -5.56 15.83
CA GLY A 49 -14.22 -4.61 15.47
C GLY A 49 -13.92 -3.71 14.28
N GLY A 50 -12.78 -3.89 13.61
CA GLY A 50 -12.47 -3.15 12.39
C GLY A 50 -13.22 -3.64 11.16
N GLN A 51 -13.06 -2.94 10.04
CA GLN A 51 -13.71 -3.30 8.77
C GLN A 51 -13.17 -4.62 8.20
N VAL A 52 -11.91 -4.96 8.52
CA VAL A 52 -11.28 -6.19 8.07
C VAL A 52 -10.85 -7.00 9.28
N LYS A 53 -10.79 -8.32 9.10
CA LYS A 53 -10.45 -9.26 10.16
C LYS A 53 -9.21 -10.06 9.77
N LYS A 54 -8.54 -10.62 10.77
CA LYS A 54 -7.41 -11.52 10.54
C LYS A 54 -7.85 -12.67 9.63
N GLY A 55 -7.04 -12.94 8.61
CA GLY A 55 -7.32 -13.98 7.63
C GLY A 55 -8.04 -13.50 6.39
N ASP A 56 -8.58 -12.29 6.37
CA ASP A 56 -9.23 -11.74 5.18
C ASP A 56 -8.22 -11.55 4.05
N VAL A 57 -8.67 -11.74 2.82
CA VAL A 57 -7.89 -11.47 1.61
C VAL A 57 -8.39 -10.16 1.02
N VAL A 58 -7.46 -9.21 0.85
CA VAL A 58 -7.79 -7.86 0.39
C VAL A 58 -6.83 -7.42 -0.70
N LYS A 59 -7.25 -6.44 -1.51
CA LYS A 59 -6.36 -5.74 -2.42
C LYS A 59 -5.86 -4.48 -1.76
N ALA A 60 -4.58 -4.18 -2.00
CA ALA A 60 -3.95 -2.98 -1.44
C ALA A 60 -3.01 -2.38 -2.46
N VAL A 61 -2.82 -1.07 -2.37
CA VAL A 61 -1.83 -0.35 -3.17
C VAL A 61 -0.64 0.00 -2.28
N VAL A 62 0.56 -0.23 -2.77
CA VAL A 62 1.80 0.07 -2.05
C VAL A 62 2.02 1.57 -2.07
N VAL A 63 2.12 2.19 -0.89
CA VAL A 63 2.29 3.65 -0.75
C VAL A 63 3.69 4.04 -0.30
N ARG A 64 4.42 3.14 0.36
CA ARG A 64 5.80 3.34 0.81
C ARG A 64 6.60 2.08 0.64
N THR A 65 7.87 2.21 0.29
CA THR A 65 8.81 1.08 0.29
C THR A 65 10.15 1.51 0.87
N LYS A 66 10.85 0.56 1.46
CA LYS A 66 12.22 0.79 1.94
C LYS A 66 13.18 1.02 0.78
N GLN A 67 12.94 0.38 -0.36
CA GLN A 67 13.77 0.56 -1.54
C GLN A 67 13.56 1.92 -2.18
N GLY A 68 12.33 2.44 -2.12
CA GLY A 68 12.00 3.77 -2.58
C GLY A 68 11.92 3.92 -4.10
N VAL A 69 11.92 5.15 -4.54
CA VAL A 69 11.84 5.50 -5.96
C VAL A 69 12.91 6.53 -6.30
N SER A 70 13.46 6.43 -7.51
CA SER A 70 14.32 7.48 -8.05
C SER A 70 13.47 8.41 -8.92
N ARG A 71 13.80 9.68 -8.91
CA ARG A 71 13.06 10.70 -9.66
C ARG A 71 13.90 11.28 -10.78
N ASP A 72 13.24 11.90 -11.75
CA ASP A 72 13.88 12.42 -12.95
C ASP A 72 14.89 13.52 -12.65
N ASP A 73 14.73 14.25 -11.55
CA ASP A 73 15.67 15.30 -11.14
C ASP A 73 16.92 14.76 -10.43
N GLY A 74 17.08 13.45 -10.36
CA GLY A 74 18.22 12.81 -9.73
C GLY A 74 18.05 12.55 -8.23
N SER A 75 16.95 13.01 -7.61
CA SER A 75 16.69 12.74 -6.19
C SER A 75 16.18 11.31 -6.01
N PHE A 76 16.29 10.83 -4.78
CA PHE A 76 15.87 9.48 -4.42
C PHE A 76 15.08 9.52 -3.12
N LEU A 77 13.87 8.94 -3.15
CA LEU A 77 12.99 8.91 -1.99
C LEU A 77 12.96 7.49 -1.42
N LYS A 78 13.32 7.34 -0.14
CA LYS A 78 13.22 6.09 0.60
C LYS A 78 12.41 6.29 1.86
N PHE A 79 11.74 5.24 2.27
CA PHE A 79 10.96 5.21 3.51
C PHE A 79 11.53 4.18 4.48
N ASP A 80 11.15 4.31 5.76
CA ASP A 80 11.64 3.42 6.81
C ASP A 80 10.95 2.05 6.79
N GLU A 81 9.82 1.93 6.12
CA GLU A 81 9.04 0.70 6.11
C GLU A 81 8.33 0.51 4.77
N ASN A 82 7.89 -0.72 4.54
CA ASN A 82 6.98 -1.02 3.43
C ASN A 82 5.56 -0.92 3.96
N ALA A 83 4.72 -0.12 3.30
CA ALA A 83 3.35 0.09 3.74
C ALA A 83 2.39 0.13 2.56
N ALA A 84 1.15 -0.25 2.82
CA ALA A 84 0.10 -0.30 1.82
C ALA A 84 -1.21 0.19 2.40
N VAL A 85 -2.12 0.61 1.52
CA VAL A 85 -3.47 1.05 1.85
C VAL A 85 -4.45 0.09 1.18
N ILE A 86 -5.41 -0.41 1.94
CA ILE A 86 -6.44 -1.31 1.41
C ILE A 86 -7.37 -0.52 0.50
N ILE A 87 -7.63 -1.04 -0.69
CA ILE A 87 -8.46 -0.38 -1.70
C ILE A 87 -9.66 -1.24 -2.07
N LYS A 88 -10.68 -0.57 -2.60
CA LYS A 88 -11.85 -1.21 -3.19
C LYS A 88 -11.59 -1.54 -4.66
N GLU A 89 -12.55 -2.23 -5.29
CA GLU A 89 -12.46 -2.57 -6.71
C GLU A 89 -12.33 -1.34 -7.62
N ASP A 90 -12.90 -0.20 -7.22
CA ASP A 90 -12.85 1.05 -7.97
C ASP A 90 -11.60 1.90 -7.67
N LYS A 91 -10.60 1.32 -7.03
CA LYS A 91 -9.33 1.98 -6.66
C LYS A 91 -9.46 3.08 -5.60
N THR A 92 -10.57 3.15 -4.89
CA THR A 92 -10.70 4.10 -3.77
C THR A 92 -10.26 3.44 -2.47
N PRO A 93 -9.71 4.22 -1.52
CA PRO A 93 -9.30 3.64 -0.23
C PRO A 93 -10.53 3.17 0.54
N ARG A 94 -10.39 2.05 1.21
CA ARG A 94 -11.46 1.48 2.01
C ARG A 94 -11.64 2.20 3.32
N GLY A 95 -10.56 2.72 3.89
CA GLY A 95 -10.59 3.51 5.10
C GLY A 95 -10.84 4.99 4.83
N THR A 96 -11.00 5.75 5.90
CA THR A 96 -11.25 7.19 5.84
C THR A 96 -10.04 8.02 6.21
N ARG A 97 -8.99 7.41 6.73
CA ARG A 97 -7.74 8.08 7.13
C ARG A 97 -6.54 7.29 6.68
N ILE A 98 -5.45 8.01 6.39
CA ILE A 98 -4.18 7.40 6.05
C ILE A 98 -3.14 7.91 7.06
N PHE A 99 -2.29 7.00 7.52
CA PHE A 99 -1.26 7.29 8.51
C PHE A 99 0.12 7.37 7.85
N GLY A 100 0.84 8.42 8.18
CA GLY A 100 2.19 8.62 7.70
C GLY A 100 2.25 9.15 6.27
N PRO A 101 3.48 9.39 5.75
CA PRO A 101 3.66 9.95 4.43
C PRO A 101 3.38 8.93 3.32
N VAL A 102 2.99 9.44 2.16
CA VAL A 102 2.87 8.63 0.93
C VAL A 102 3.69 9.30 -0.17
N ALA A 103 4.09 8.52 -1.16
CA ALA A 103 4.85 9.04 -2.29
C ALA A 103 3.89 9.72 -3.29
N ARG A 104 4.33 10.85 -3.85
CA ARG A 104 3.52 11.58 -4.84
C ARG A 104 3.38 10.83 -6.16
N GLU A 105 4.16 9.80 -6.41
CA GLU A 105 4.05 8.95 -7.59
C GLU A 105 2.67 8.29 -7.72
N LEU A 106 1.93 8.18 -6.62
CA LEU A 106 0.56 7.65 -6.65
C LEU A 106 -0.37 8.47 -7.54
N ARG A 107 -0.07 9.75 -7.76
CA ARG A 107 -0.86 10.60 -8.65
C ARG A 107 -0.88 10.08 -10.09
N ALA A 108 0.25 9.54 -10.55
CA ALA A 108 0.36 8.99 -11.90
C ALA A 108 -0.47 7.72 -12.10
N TYR A 109 -0.85 7.06 -11.01
CA TYR A 109 -1.65 5.83 -11.03
C TYR A 109 -3.11 6.07 -10.63
N ASP A 110 -3.57 7.32 -10.63
CA ASP A 110 -4.95 7.72 -10.34
C ASP A 110 -5.41 7.48 -8.91
N TYR A 111 -4.50 7.49 -7.95
CA TYR A 111 -4.84 7.34 -6.54
C TYR A 111 -4.98 8.70 -5.84
N MET A 112 -5.74 9.61 -6.45
CA MET A 112 -5.91 10.98 -5.94
C MET A 112 -6.59 11.02 -4.58
N LYS A 113 -7.52 10.12 -4.31
CA LYS A 113 -8.19 10.08 -2.99
C LYS A 113 -7.21 9.71 -1.88
N ILE A 114 -6.29 8.80 -2.15
CA ILE A 114 -5.25 8.42 -1.19
C ILE A 114 -4.35 9.63 -0.91
N ILE A 115 -3.95 10.35 -1.96
CA ILE A 115 -3.12 11.55 -1.81
C ILE A 115 -3.85 12.61 -0.99
N SER A 116 -5.15 12.83 -1.23
CA SER A 116 -5.92 13.83 -0.51
C SER A 116 -6.12 13.49 0.97
N LEU A 117 -6.16 12.20 1.31
CA LEU A 117 -6.32 11.76 2.69
C LEU A 117 -5.00 11.67 3.45
N ALA A 118 -3.88 11.64 2.75
CA ALA A 118 -2.58 11.47 3.39
C ALA A 118 -2.18 12.75 4.14
N PRO A 119 -1.61 12.63 5.34
CA PRO A 119 -1.16 13.80 6.10
C PRO A 119 0.06 14.47 5.48
N GLU A 120 0.84 13.72 4.71
CA GLU A 120 2.05 14.24 4.06
C GLU A 120 2.28 13.50 2.75
N VAL A 121 2.60 14.25 1.70
CA VAL A 121 2.91 13.67 0.38
C VAL A 121 4.34 14.06 0.02
N LEU A 122 5.20 13.09 -0.08
CA LEU A 122 6.61 13.26 -0.41
C LEU A 122 6.86 12.84 -1.86
#